data_dbf3b9dc256203022a805800ad87fcd9
#
_entry.id   dbf3b9dc256203022a805800ad87fcd9
#
_cell.length_a   1.000
_cell.length_b   1.000
_cell.length_c   1.000
_cell.angle_alpha   90.00
_cell.angle_beta   90.00
_cell.angle_gamma   90.00
#
_symmetry.space_group_name_H-M   'P 1'
#
loop_
_entity.id
_entity.type
_entity.pdbx_description
1 polymer ?
#
loop_
_entity_poly.entity_id
_entity_poly.type
_entity_poly.pdbx_seq_one_letter_code
_entity_poly.pdbx_strand_id
1 'polypeptide(L)'
;MKIFDYEDIQLIPNKCIVESRSECDTTIQFGPKKFKLPVVPANMQTVMNEKLAKWFAENDYFYIMHRFDEEARIPFIKHMQNSGLFASISVGVKKAEFDFIEKLAQEKLIPEYITIDIAHGHSDSVINMIKHIKNHIPDSFVIAGNVGTPEG
;
A
#
# COMPACT_ATOMS: atom_id res chain seq x y z
N MET A 1 24.39 12.81 -11.52
CA MET A 1 23.33 11.79 -11.67
C MET A 1 22.59 12.07 -12.98
N LYS A 2 22.37 11.07 -13.85
CA LYS A 2 21.48 11.24 -15.01
C LYS A 2 20.04 11.03 -14.53
N ILE A 3 19.17 11.96 -14.87
CA ILE A 3 17.74 11.88 -14.59
C ILE A 3 17.06 11.43 -15.88
N PHE A 4 16.18 10.44 -15.79
CA PHE A 4 15.42 9.89 -16.91
C PHE A 4 13.93 10.03 -16.63
N ASP A 5 13.16 10.32 -17.66
CA ASP A 5 11.72 10.16 -17.68
C ASP A 5 11.33 8.94 -18.51
N TYR A 6 10.08 8.55 -18.50
CA TYR A 6 9.59 7.43 -19.33
C TYR A 6 9.81 7.66 -20.83
N GLU A 7 9.87 8.92 -21.28
CA GLU A 7 10.15 9.30 -22.66
C GLU A 7 11.62 9.04 -23.06
N ASP A 8 12.52 8.93 -22.08
CA ASP A 8 13.96 8.75 -22.30
C ASP A 8 14.38 7.27 -22.38
N ILE A 9 13.44 6.34 -22.14
CA ILE A 9 13.72 4.90 -22.05
C ILE A 9 12.83 4.10 -23.00
N GLN A 10 13.35 2.96 -23.46
CA GLN A 10 12.60 1.99 -24.26
C GLN A 10 12.88 0.58 -23.77
N LEU A 11 11.87 -0.30 -23.89
CA LEU A 11 12.07 -1.72 -23.67
C LEU A 11 12.85 -2.32 -24.84
N ILE A 12 13.95 -2.99 -24.55
CA ILE A 12 14.70 -3.75 -25.54
C ILE A 12 13.96 -5.07 -25.79
N PRO A 13 13.47 -5.33 -27.02
CA PRO A 13 12.77 -6.56 -27.32
C PRO A 13 13.70 -7.76 -27.26
N ASN A 14 13.24 -8.82 -26.62
CA ASN A 14 13.91 -10.12 -26.59
C ASN A 14 13.16 -11.15 -27.45
N LYS A 15 13.79 -12.31 -27.68
CA LYS A 15 13.13 -13.43 -28.36
C LYS A 15 11.83 -13.79 -27.63
N CYS A 16 10.72 -13.79 -28.34
CA CYS A 16 9.45 -14.26 -27.82
C CYS A 16 9.48 -15.80 -27.67
N ILE A 17 9.06 -16.29 -26.52
CA ILE A 17 8.99 -17.72 -26.17
C ILE A 17 7.57 -18.19 -25.87
N VAL A 18 6.58 -17.30 -25.97
CA VAL A 18 5.16 -17.58 -25.72
C VAL A 18 4.36 -17.42 -27.01
N GLU A 19 3.34 -18.23 -27.21
CA GLU A 19 2.44 -18.15 -28.36
C GLU A 19 1.29 -17.17 -28.13
N SER A 20 0.86 -17.03 -26.87
CA SER A 20 -0.24 -16.15 -26.47
C SER A 20 0.10 -15.31 -25.24
N ARG A 21 -0.43 -14.09 -25.17
CA ARG A 21 -0.35 -13.24 -23.97
C ARG A 21 -0.95 -13.89 -22.73
N SER A 22 -1.91 -14.79 -22.90
CA SER A 22 -2.55 -15.53 -21.80
C SER A 22 -1.60 -16.51 -21.08
N GLU A 23 -0.46 -16.84 -21.69
CA GLU A 23 0.57 -17.68 -21.08
C GLU A 23 1.51 -16.89 -20.14
N CYS A 24 1.44 -15.55 -20.18
CA CYS A 24 2.27 -14.70 -19.33
C CYS A 24 1.74 -14.70 -17.90
N ASP A 25 2.57 -15.12 -16.94
CA ASP A 25 2.27 -14.94 -15.51
C ASP A 25 2.59 -13.50 -15.09
N THR A 26 1.56 -12.75 -14.74
CA THR A 26 1.67 -11.35 -14.28
C THR A 26 1.59 -11.25 -12.74
N THR A 27 1.49 -12.38 -12.05
CA THR A 27 1.34 -12.39 -10.60
C THR A 27 2.62 -11.95 -9.89
N ILE A 28 2.45 -11.27 -8.77
CA ILE A 28 3.56 -10.86 -7.90
C ILE A 28 3.31 -11.28 -6.47
N GLN A 29 4.38 -11.64 -5.77
CA GLN A 29 4.38 -11.69 -4.31
C GLN A 29 4.70 -10.29 -3.79
N PHE A 30 3.80 -9.70 -2.99
CA PHE A 30 4.02 -8.40 -2.38
C PHE A 30 3.70 -8.47 -0.88
N GLY A 31 4.74 -8.38 -0.05
CA GLY A 31 4.60 -8.64 1.37
C GLY A 31 4.00 -10.03 1.65
N PRO A 32 2.98 -10.13 2.51
CA PRO A 32 2.40 -11.42 2.92
C PRO A 32 1.50 -12.06 1.86
N LYS A 33 1.11 -11.37 0.79
CA LYS A 33 0.10 -11.86 -0.18
C LYS A 33 0.61 -11.85 -1.62
N LYS A 34 -0.01 -12.71 -2.45
CA LYS A 34 0.17 -12.77 -3.90
C LYS A 34 -0.96 -12.03 -4.59
N PHE A 35 -0.63 -11.24 -5.62
CA PHE A 35 -1.60 -10.45 -6.40
C PHE A 35 -1.48 -10.77 -7.89
N LYS A 36 -2.57 -10.58 -8.63
CA LYS A 36 -2.66 -10.88 -10.06
C LYS A 36 -1.85 -9.94 -10.95
N LEU A 37 -1.65 -8.70 -10.53
CA LEU A 37 -0.95 -7.68 -11.31
C LEU A 37 -0.02 -6.83 -10.44
N PRO A 38 1.14 -6.39 -10.95
CA PRO A 38 2.02 -5.42 -10.31
C PRO A 38 1.52 -3.98 -10.53
N VAL A 39 0.24 -3.73 -10.31
CA VAL A 39 -0.41 -2.42 -10.54
C VAL A 39 -1.16 -2.02 -9.28
N VAL A 40 -0.95 -0.80 -8.85
CA VAL A 40 -1.60 -0.22 -7.68
C VAL A 40 -2.30 1.07 -8.08
N PRO A 41 -3.62 1.21 -7.85
CA PRO A 41 -4.30 2.48 -8.06
C PRO A 41 -3.80 3.53 -7.06
N ALA A 42 -3.76 4.79 -7.48
CA ALA A 42 -3.39 5.89 -6.60
C ALA A 42 -4.32 5.95 -5.37
N ASN A 43 -3.75 6.12 -4.19
CA ASN A 43 -4.48 6.20 -2.93
C ASN A 43 -5.13 7.59 -2.70
N MET A 44 -5.80 8.07 -3.72
CA MET A 44 -6.49 9.36 -3.74
C MET A 44 -7.99 9.17 -3.48
N GLN A 45 -8.59 10.10 -2.72
CA GLN A 45 -10.03 10.07 -2.43
C GLN A 45 -10.90 10.07 -3.70
N THR A 46 -10.41 10.67 -4.79
CA THR A 46 -11.09 10.69 -6.09
C THR A 46 -10.93 9.40 -6.90
N VAL A 47 -10.02 8.52 -6.51
CA VAL A 47 -9.70 7.27 -7.22
C VAL A 47 -10.18 6.05 -6.44
N MET A 48 -9.97 6.04 -5.11
CA MET A 48 -10.25 4.89 -4.26
C MET A 48 -11.40 5.19 -3.28
N ASN A 49 -12.27 4.21 -3.10
CA ASN A 49 -13.33 4.21 -2.09
C ASN A 49 -13.53 2.78 -1.55
N GLU A 50 -14.34 2.62 -0.49
CA GLU A 50 -14.55 1.33 0.17
C GLU A 50 -15.10 0.24 -0.76
N LYS A 51 -16.05 0.59 -1.63
CA LYS A 51 -16.63 -0.35 -2.59
C LYS A 51 -15.58 -0.88 -3.56
N LEU A 52 -14.73 0.01 -4.07
CA LEU A 52 -13.67 -0.34 -4.99
C LEU A 52 -12.56 -1.14 -4.28
N ALA A 53 -12.17 -0.73 -3.08
CA ALA A 53 -11.20 -1.45 -2.25
C ALA A 53 -11.64 -2.90 -1.98
N LYS A 54 -12.91 -3.09 -1.63
CA LYS A 54 -13.50 -4.42 -1.46
C LYS A 54 -13.42 -5.24 -2.75
N TRP A 55 -13.81 -4.67 -3.88
CA TRP A 55 -13.74 -5.35 -5.18
C TRP A 55 -12.30 -5.75 -5.54
N PHE A 56 -11.30 -4.88 -5.29
CA PHE A 56 -9.89 -5.20 -5.49
C PHE A 56 -9.46 -6.39 -4.64
N ALA A 57 -9.81 -6.38 -3.34
CA ALA A 57 -9.47 -7.46 -2.43
C ALA A 57 -10.13 -8.80 -2.82
N GLU A 58 -11.40 -8.78 -3.23
CA GLU A 58 -12.15 -9.97 -3.68
C GLU A 58 -11.59 -10.58 -4.98
N ASN A 59 -10.86 -9.79 -5.76
CA ASN A 59 -10.32 -10.21 -7.06
C ASN A 59 -8.79 -10.40 -7.07
N ASP A 60 -8.15 -10.42 -5.91
CA ASP A 60 -6.70 -10.56 -5.74
C ASP A 60 -5.88 -9.45 -6.39
N TYR A 61 -6.40 -8.23 -6.39
CA TYR A 61 -5.67 -7.04 -6.78
C TYR A 61 -5.25 -6.24 -5.55
N PHE A 62 -4.06 -5.65 -5.60
CA PHE A 62 -3.58 -4.77 -4.54
C PHE A 62 -4.21 -3.39 -4.65
N TYR A 63 -4.51 -2.79 -3.51
CA TYR A 63 -5.01 -1.42 -3.38
C TYR A 63 -4.43 -0.77 -2.12
N ILE A 64 -4.47 0.55 -2.06
CA ILE A 64 -4.19 1.32 -0.86
C ILE A 64 -5.37 2.27 -0.63
N MET A 65 -6.03 2.14 0.52
CA MET A 65 -7.13 3.04 0.89
C MET A 65 -6.56 4.39 1.33
N HIS A 66 -7.17 5.48 0.88
CA HIS A 66 -6.78 6.83 1.30
C HIS A 66 -7.07 7.09 2.78
N ARG A 67 -6.40 8.10 3.38
CA ARG A 67 -6.49 8.44 4.81
C ARG A 67 -7.40 9.63 5.14
N PHE A 68 -8.07 10.21 4.17
CA PHE A 68 -8.75 11.51 4.29
C PHE A 68 -10.16 11.43 4.91
N ASP A 69 -10.71 10.26 5.13
CA ASP A 69 -11.95 10.04 5.85
C ASP A 69 -11.63 9.36 7.21
N GLU A 70 -11.34 10.18 8.21
CA GLU A 70 -10.85 9.71 9.50
C GLU A 70 -11.90 8.83 10.23
N GLU A 71 -13.17 9.17 10.12
CA GLU A 71 -14.25 8.44 10.79
C GLU A 71 -14.52 7.07 10.16
N ALA A 72 -14.33 6.95 8.85
CA ALA A 72 -14.55 5.71 8.12
C ALA A 72 -13.41 4.70 8.26
N ARG A 73 -12.21 5.10 8.67
CA ARG A 73 -11.00 4.23 8.65
C ARG A 73 -11.16 2.96 9.51
N ILE A 74 -11.59 3.09 10.75
CA ILE A 74 -11.81 1.93 11.65
C ILE A 74 -12.97 1.05 11.17
N PRO A 75 -14.16 1.60 10.87
CA PRO A 75 -15.24 0.83 10.27
C PRO A 75 -14.82 0.06 9.02
N PHE A 76 -14.07 0.69 8.12
CA PHE A 76 -13.54 0.05 6.92
C PHE A 76 -12.65 -1.15 7.24
N ILE A 77 -11.65 -1.01 8.14
CA ILE A 77 -10.77 -2.11 8.54
C ILE A 77 -11.58 -3.27 9.11
N LYS A 78 -12.51 -2.98 10.01
CA LYS A 78 -13.42 -3.99 10.61
C LYS A 78 -14.25 -4.70 9.54
N HIS A 79 -14.80 -3.94 8.59
CA HIS A 79 -15.61 -4.52 7.51
C HIS A 79 -14.78 -5.47 6.64
N MET A 80 -13.56 -5.08 6.26
CA MET A 80 -12.68 -5.93 5.47
C MET A 80 -12.30 -7.22 6.22
N GLN A 81 -11.86 -7.11 7.46
CA GLN A 81 -11.49 -8.25 8.29
C GLN A 81 -12.66 -9.21 8.56
N ASN A 82 -13.85 -8.67 8.88
CA ASN A 82 -15.05 -9.47 9.06
C ASN A 82 -15.50 -10.20 7.78
N SER A 83 -15.12 -9.67 6.63
CA SER A 83 -15.37 -10.30 5.32
C SER A 83 -14.27 -11.29 4.89
N GLY A 84 -13.25 -11.52 5.74
CA GLY A 84 -12.10 -12.37 5.41
C GLY A 84 -11.19 -11.77 4.33
N LEU A 85 -11.28 -10.45 4.10
CA LEU A 85 -10.51 -9.73 3.11
C LEU A 85 -9.36 -8.96 3.78
N PHE A 86 -8.26 -8.77 3.05
CA PHE A 86 -7.16 -7.97 3.57
C PHE A 86 -7.51 -6.49 3.63
N ALA A 87 -7.04 -5.80 4.65
CA ALA A 87 -7.12 -4.36 4.78
C ALA A 87 -5.76 -3.73 4.44
N SER A 88 -5.76 -2.80 3.48
CA SER A 88 -4.62 -1.97 3.13
C SER A 88 -5.01 -0.50 3.28
N ILE A 89 -4.32 0.19 4.18
CA ILE A 89 -4.62 1.57 4.56
C ILE A 89 -3.41 2.48 4.34
N SER A 90 -3.66 3.79 4.38
CA SER A 90 -2.59 4.79 4.43
C SER A 90 -2.66 5.62 5.71
N VAL A 91 -1.48 6.12 6.13
CA VAL A 91 -1.30 6.98 7.30
C VAL A 91 -0.34 8.13 6.96
N GLY A 92 -0.49 9.25 7.65
CA GLY A 92 0.50 10.34 7.63
C GLY A 92 1.54 10.19 8.74
N VAL A 93 2.19 11.33 9.08
CA VAL A 93 3.22 11.39 10.14
C VAL A 93 2.92 12.46 11.20
N LYS A 94 1.68 12.96 11.27
CA LYS A 94 1.26 13.89 12.32
C LYS A 94 0.86 13.14 13.58
N LYS A 95 0.79 13.83 14.72
CA LYS A 95 0.45 13.25 16.02
C LYS A 95 -0.83 12.39 15.97
N ALA A 96 -1.88 12.87 15.34
CA ALA A 96 -3.14 12.13 15.22
C ALA A 96 -2.98 10.75 14.55
N GLU A 97 -2.00 10.59 13.67
CA GLU A 97 -1.74 9.30 13.00
C GLU A 97 -1.00 8.33 13.92
N PHE A 98 -0.14 8.82 14.81
CA PHE A 98 0.45 8.00 15.87
C PHE A 98 -0.63 7.50 16.83
N ASP A 99 -1.50 8.42 17.29
CA ASP A 99 -2.64 8.08 18.16
C ASP A 99 -3.59 7.05 17.48
N PHE A 100 -3.77 7.16 16.16
CA PHE A 100 -4.57 6.21 15.37
C PHE A 100 -3.94 4.81 15.35
N ILE A 101 -2.61 4.67 15.17
CA ILE A 101 -1.92 3.37 15.23
C ILE A 101 -2.07 2.74 16.62
N GLU A 102 -1.92 3.52 17.69
CA GLU A 102 -2.14 3.04 19.05
C GLU A 102 -3.57 2.55 19.25
N LYS A 103 -4.56 3.27 18.73
CA LYS A 103 -5.96 2.87 18.79
C LYS A 103 -6.22 1.56 18.03
N LEU A 104 -5.62 1.36 16.85
CA LEU A 104 -5.71 0.09 16.14
C LEU A 104 -5.17 -1.08 16.98
N ALA A 105 -4.01 -0.88 17.62
CA ALA A 105 -3.41 -1.89 18.50
C ALA A 105 -4.32 -2.21 19.70
N GLN A 106 -4.88 -1.19 20.37
CA GLN A 106 -5.81 -1.34 21.49
C GLN A 106 -7.07 -2.11 21.09
N GLU A 107 -7.63 -1.83 19.90
CA GLU A 107 -8.79 -2.52 19.37
C GLU A 107 -8.45 -3.88 18.71
N LYS A 108 -7.17 -4.28 18.71
CA LYS A 108 -6.66 -5.51 18.07
C LYS A 108 -6.99 -5.59 16.58
N LEU A 109 -7.00 -4.46 15.91
CA LEU A 109 -7.18 -4.35 14.47
C LEU A 109 -5.80 -4.33 13.81
N ILE A 110 -5.53 -5.30 12.96
CA ILE A 110 -4.22 -5.46 12.30
C ILE A 110 -4.43 -5.39 10.78
N PRO A 111 -4.37 -4.19 10.16
CA PRO A 111 -4.35 -4.11 8.70
C PRO A 111 -3.12 -4.85 8.16
N GLU A 112 -3.29 -5.65 7.12
CA GLU A 112 -2.18 -6.39 6.52
C GLU A 112 -1.13 -5.46 5.91
N TYR A 113 -1.57 -4.28 5.41
CA TYR A 113 -0.68 -3.28 4.82
C TYR A 113 -0.94 -1.89 5.39
N ILE A 114 0.12 -1.20 5.73
CA ILE A 114 0.09 0.21 6.16
C ILE A 114 1.06 1.00 5.30
N THR A 115 0.55 1.90 4.48
CA THR A 115 1.35 2.80 3.64
C THR A 115 1.53 4.15 4.35
N ILE A 116 2.78 4.58 4.52
CA ILE A 116 3.08 5.93 5.01
C ILE A 116 3.04 6.87 3.82
N ASP A 117 1.99 7.70 3.76
CA ASP A 117 1.64 8.56 2.63
C ASP A 117 1.94 10.02 2.94
N ILE A 118 3.15 10.47 2.59
CA ILE A 118 3.58 11.86 2.69
C ILE A 118 4.45 12.25 1.49
N ALA A 119 4.57 13.55 1.24
CA ALA A 119 5.25 14.08 0.05
C ALA A 119 6.76 13.80 0.00
N HIS A 120 7.44 13.65 1.16
CA HIS A 120 8.88 13.43 1.23
C HIS A 120 9.19 12.30 2.21
N GLY A 121 9.49 11.12 1.65
CA GLY A 121 9.69 9.89 2.42
C GLY A 121 11.03 9.80 3.15
N HIS A 122 12.08 10.44 2.63
CA HIS A 122 13.41 10.43 3.25
C HIS A 122 13.48 11.45 4.40
N SER A 123 12.81 11.14 5.52
CA SER A 123 12.74 12.03 6.69
C SER A 123 12.65 11.24 8.00
N ASP A 124 13.12 11.87 9.09
CA ASP A 124 13.04 11.28 10.44
C ASP A 124 11.60 11.01 10.87
N SER A 125 10.63 11.80 10.41
CA SER A 125 9.22 11.60 10.72
C SER A 125 8.69 10.28 10.14
N VAL A 126 9.12 9.88 8.95
CA VAL A 126 8.80 8.57 8.36
C VAL A 126 9.47 7.46 9.14
N ILE A 127 10.75 7.58 9.46
CA ILE A 127 11.49 6.59 10.25
C ILE A 127 10.81 6.38 11.62
N ASN A 128 10.39 7.47 12.27
CA ASN A 128 9.68 7.40 13.55
C ASN A 128 8.31 6.70 13.41
N MET A 129 7.56 6.99 12.35
CA MET A 129 6.28 6.32 12.08
C MET A 129 6.48 4.83 11.80
N ILE A 130 7.50 4.43 11.02
CA ILE A 130 7.84 3.01 10.80
C ILE A 130 8.10 2.30 12.13
N LYS A 131 8.96 2.89 12.97
CA LYS A 131 9.26 2.33 14.30
C LYS A 131 8.00 2.22 15.16
N HIS A 132 7.15 3.24 15.14
CA HIS A 132 5.91 3.27 15.91
C HIS A 132 4.94 2.17 15.46
N ILE A 133 4.72 2.01 14.15
CA ILE A 133 3.89 0.93 13.61
C ILE A 133 4.46 -0.43 14.03
N LYS A 134 5.76 -0.64 13.85
CA LYS A 134 6.39 -1.93 14.19
C LYS A 134 6.37 -2.26 15.67
N ASN A 135 6.34 -1.25 16.54
CA ASN A 135 6.20 -1.45 17.98
C ASN A 135 4.78 -1.81 18.41
N HIS A 136 3.75 -1.29 17.74
CA HIS A 136 2.36 -1.46 18.14
C HIS A 136 1.62 -2.53 17.31
N ILE A 137 1.96 -2.65 16.03
CA ILE A 137 1.32 -3.59 15.09
C ILE A 137 2.43 -4.26 14.24
N PRO A 138 3.27 -5.12 14.85
CA PRO A 138 4.46 -5.70 14.18
C PRO A 138 4.11 -6.56 12.96
N ASP A 139 2.93 -7.16 12.93
CA ASP A 139 2.51 -8.07 11.86
C ASP A 139 2.08 -7.34 10.57
N SER A 140 1.84 -6.04 10.63
CA SER A 140 1.53 -5.27 9.43
C SER A 140 2.74 -5.12 8.52
N PHE A 141 2.53 -5.29 7.22
CA PHE A 141 3.53 -4.96 6.19
C PHE A 141 3.53 -3.44 5.95
N VAL A 142 4.67 -2.79 6.22
CA VAL A 142 4.79 -1.33 6.10
C VAL A 142 5.37 -0.97 4.75
N ILE A 143 4.71 -0.05 4.05
CA ILE A 143 5.15 0.56 2.81
C ILE A 143 5.51 2.01 3.12
N ALA A 144 6.77 2.38 2.95
CA ALA A 144 7.23 3.75 3.05
C ALA A 144 7.72 4.22 1.68
N GLY A 145 7.14 5.29 1.17
CA GLY A 145 7.38 5.75 -0.19
C GLY A 145 7.77 7.22 -0.28
N ASN A 146 7.65 7.77 -1.52
CA ASN A 146 8.11 9.09 -1.92
C ASN A 146 9.61 9.29 -1.67
N VAL A 147 10.39 8.26 -2.00
CA VAL A 147 11.86 8.29 -2.00
C VAL A 147 12.37 8.32 -3.44
N GLY A 148 13.41 9.10 -3.70
CA GLY A 148 13.95 9.31 -5.04
C GLY A 148 15.41 8.89 -5.19
N THR A 149 16.03 8.36 -4.12
CA THR A 149 17.43 7.94 -4.11
C THR A 149 17.59 6.60 -3.38
N PRO A 150 18.69 5.87 -3.64
CA PRO A 150 18.97 4.61 -2.94
C PRO A 150 19.14 4.76 -1.42
N GLU A 151 19.51 5.96 -0.95
CA GLU A 151 19.70 6.26 0.47
C GLU A 151 18.36 6.45 1.21
N GLY A 152 17.29 6.83 0.51
CA GLY A 152 15.93 6.93 1.03
C GLY A 152 15.24 5.60 1.01
#